data_5ed0437cd6c3c9ac002e5f1da7d1c898
#
_entry.id   5ed0437cd6c3c9ac002e5f1da7d1c898
#
_cell.length_a   1.000
_cell.length_b   1.000
_cell.length_c   1.000
_cell.angle_alpha   90.00
_cell.angle_beta   90.00
_cell.angle_gamma   90.00
#
_symmetry.space_group_name_H-M   'P 1'
#
loop_
_entity.id
_entity.type
_entity.pdbx_description
1 polymer ?
#
loop_
_entity_poly.entity_id
_entity_poly.type
_entity_poly.pdbx_seq_one_letter_code
_entity_poly.pdbx_strand_id
1 'polypeptide(L)'
;MGEALYDTRFFFEHYYSKEPAVLKWTRGELGPRRARYASVVTAHELYKLTLESEGREVAELRTALMSKEFEMMGMDVELAKESAEIRSKYRVPMADSIIAATAKLNKLECVTDDPHLRQVKEIKIRWLR
;
A
#
# COMPACT_ATOMS: atom_id res chain seq x y z
N MET A 1 -14.16 -12.03 -0.71
CA MET A 1 -13.60 -11.46 0.37
C MET A 1 -12.12 -11.59 0.26
N GLY A 2 -11.41 -10.83 0.82
CA GLY A 2 -10.01 -10.91 0.74
C GLY A 2 -9.37 -10.03 -0.30
N GLU A 3 -10.13 -9.25 -1.05
CA GLU A 3 -9.54 -8.27 -1.93
C GLU A 3 -9.15 -7.05 -1.11
N ALA A 4 -7.90 -6.67 -1.22
CA ALA A 4 -7.39 -5.58 -0.41
C ALA A 4 -6.31 -4.80 -1.14
N LEU A 5 -6.19 -3.53 -0.79
CA LEU A 5 -5.14 -2.66 -1.26
C LEU A 5 -4.07 -2.58 -0.17
N TYR A 6 -2.85 -2.96 -0.52
CA TYR A 6 -1.76 -3.01 0.44
C TYR A 6 -0.97 -1.72 0.37
N ASP A 7 -0.94 -1.00 1.50
CA ASP A 7 -0.22 0.25 1.62
C ASP A 7 1.28 0.01 1.73
N THR A 8 2.05 1.05 1.49
CA THR A 8 3.49 1.01 1.56
C THR A 8 3.99 0.46 2.89
N ARG A 9 3.28 0.76 4.00
CA ARG A 9 3.65 0.24 5.32
C ARG A 9 3.73 -1.29 5.35
N PHE A 10 2.83 -1.97 4.63
CA PHE A 10 2.87 -3.43 4.58
C PHE A 10 4.20 -3.92 4.03
N PHE A 11 4.65 -3.31 2.94
CA PHE A 11 5.89 -3.73 2.30
C PHE A 11 7.11 -3.38 3.16
N PHE A 12 7.08 -2.21 3.81
CA PHE A 12 8.18 -1.84 4.70
C PHE A 12 8.31 -2.86 5.83
N GLU A 13 7.19 -3.26 6.44
CA GLU A 13 7.24 -4.24 7.51
C GLU A 13 7.66 -5.60 6.99
N HIS A 14 7.17 -5.97 5.80
CA HIS A 14 7.52 -7.27 5.24
C HIS A 14 9.03 -7.40 5.00
N TYR A 15 9.66 -6.35 4.50
CA TYR A 15 11.07 -6.43 4.16
C TYR A 15 11.99 -6.04 5.31
N TYR A 16 11.53 -5.26 6.27
CA TYR A 16 12.44 -4.70 7.26
C TYR A 16 12.07 -4.96 8.72
N SER A 17 10.91 -5.53 9.00
CA SER A 17 10.53 -5.80 10.38
C SER A 17 11.44 -6.86 10.99
N LYS A 18 11.76 -6.70 12.27
CA LYS A 18 12.51 -7.70 13.02
C LYS A 18 11.63 -8.50 13.96
N GLU A 19 10.31 -8.26 13.92
CA GLU A 19 9.39 -8.95 14.82
C GLU A 19 8.83 -10.19 14.14
N PRO A 20 9.07 -11.37 14.73
CA PRO A 20 8.60 -12.61 14.09
C PRO A 20 7.11 -12.67 13.83
N ALA A 21 6.30 -12.11 14.74
CA ALA A 21 4.86 -12.13 14.56
C ALA A 21 4.44 -11.32 13.32
N VAL A 22 5.10 -10.17 13.10
CA VAL A 22 4.81 -9.34 11.94
C VAL A 22 5.18 -10.07 10.66
N LEU A 23 6.37 -10.67 10.64
CA LEU A 23 6.84 -11.39 9.45
C LEU A 23 5.95 -12.59 9.14
N LYS A 24 5.50 -13.30 10.17
CA LYS A 24 4.59 -14.41 9.95
C LYS A 24 3.28 -13.93 9.32
N TRP A 25 2.79 -12.82 9.80
CA TRP A 25 1.54 -12.26 9.27
C TRP A 25 1.69 -11.80 7.83
N THR A 26 2.78 -11.06 7.52
CA THR A 26 2.94 -10.58 6.14
C THR A 26 3.10 -11.74 5.17
N ARG A 27 3.83 -12.78 5.57
CA ARG A 27 3.97 -13.95 4.71
C ARG A 27 2.63 -14.64 4.49
N GLY A 28 1.79 -14.67 5.52
CA GLY A 28 0.46 -15.23 5.38
C GLY A 28 -0.41 -14.44 4.42
N GLU A 29 -0.29 -13.10 4.46
CA GLU A 29 -1.03 -12.26 3.54
C GLU A 29 -0.61 -12.48 2.09
N LEU A 30 0.61 -12.88 1.87
CA LEU A 30 1.13 -13.15 0.53
C LEU A 30 0.83 -14.56 0.05
N GLY A 31 -0.01 -15.28 0.78
CA GLY A 31 -0.42 -16.62 0.37
C GLY A 31 -1.21 -16.61 -0.92
N PRO A 32 -1.43 -17.77 -1.52
CA PRO A 32 -1.82 -17.86 -2.93
C PRO A 32 -3.29 -17.57 -3.26
N ARG A 33 -4.14 -17.33 -2.30
CA ARG A 33 -5.56 -17.36 -2.59
C ARG A 33 -6.25 -16.01 -2.76
N ARG A 34 -5.57 -14.91 -2.54
CA ARG A 34 -6.23 -13.62 -2.53
C ARG A 34 -5.86 -12.76 -3.71
N ALA A 35 -6.82 -11.97 -4.19
CA ALA A 35 -6.50 -10.91 -5.11
C ALA A 35 -5.90 -9.75 -4.30
N ARG A 36 -4.72 -9.31 -4.68
CA ARG A 36 -4.00 -8.26 -3.97
C ARG A 36 -3.73 -7.09 -4.89
N TYR A 37 -3.94 -5.90 -4.36
CA TYR A 37 -3.81 -4.66 -5.12
C TYR A 37 -2.80 -3.74 -4.45
N ALA A 38 -2.08 -2.98 -5.23
CA ALA A 38 -1.17 -1.96 -4.72
C ALA A 38 -1.16 -0.78 -5.66
N SER A 39 -0.96 0.41 -5.09
CA SER A 39 -0.89 1.63 -5.89
C SER A 39 0.50 1.78 -6.52
N VAL A 40 0.56 2.40 -7.69
CA VAL A 40 1.85 2.75 -8.28
C VAL A 40 2.63 3.70 -7.37
N VAL A 41 1.93 4.45 -6.50
CA VAL A 41 2.60 5.28 -5.49
C VAL A 41 3.39 4.39 -4.52
N THR A 42 2.83 3.25 -4.15
CA THR A 42 3.54 2.31 -3.29
C THR A 42 4.78 1.76 -3.99
N ALA A 43 4.68 1.50 -5.29
CA ALA A 43 5.86 1.07 -6.05
C ALA A 43 6.95 2.14 -6.03
N HIS A 44 6.55 3.40 -6.17
CA HIS A 44 7.50 4.51 -6.09
C HIS A 44 8.20 4.54 -4.72
N GLU A 45 7.42 4.43 -3.66
CA GLU A 45 7.98 4.53 -2.31
C GLU A 45 8.88 3.35 -1.98
N LEU A 46 8.46 2.15 -2.37
CA LEU A 46 9.27 0.96 -2.12
C LEU A 46 10.56 1.00 -2.93
N TYR A 47 10.47 1.40 -4.20
CA TYR A 47 11.66 1.50 -5.04
C TYR A 47 12.66 2.51 -4.44
N LYS A 48 12.14 3.67 -4.05
CA LYS A 48 13.00 4.72 -3.51
C LYS A 48 13.71 4.26 -2.24
N LEU A 49 12.94 3.70 -1.30
CA LEU A 49 13.55 3.23 -0.05
C LEU A 49 14.58 2.14 -0.30
N THR A 50 14.25 1.18 -1.14
CA THR A 50 15.17 0.07 -1.42
C THR A 50 16.41 0.57 -2.14
N LEU A 51 16.22 1.48 -3.08
CA LEU A 51 17.36 2.06 -3.82
C LEU A 51 18.34 2.71 -2.87
N GLU A 52 17.82 3.45 -1.90
CA GLU A 52 18.68 4.19 -0.95
C GLU A 52 19.33 3.28 0.07
N SER A 53 18.67 2.21 0.47
CA SER A 53 19.18 1.35 1.53
C SER A 53 19.93 0.11 1.04
N GLU A 54 19.61 -0.40 -0.15
CA GLU A 54 20.18 -1.65 -0.62
C GLU A 54 20.63 -1.62 -2.08
N GLY A 55 20.43 -0.53 -2.78
CA GLY A 55 20.93 -0.38 -4.14
C GLY A 55 19.94 -0.74 -5.22
N ARG A 56 20.35 -0.47 -6.46
CA ARG A 56 19.45 -0.57 -7.61
C ARG A 56 19.02 -2.00 -7.90
N GLU A 57 19.92 -2.95 -7.75
CA GLU A 57 19.62 -4.33 -8.09
C GLU A 57 18.47 -4.88 -7.25
N VAL A 58 18.53 -4.62 -5.94
CA VAL A 58 17.47 -5.09 -5.04
C VAL A 58 16.18 -4.31 -5.29
N ALA A 59 16.30 -3.00 -5.57
CA ALA A 59 15.12 -2.18 -5.85
C ALA A 59 14.39 -2.69 -7.08
N GLU A 60 15.13 -3.02 -8.14
CA GLU A 60 14.52 -3.56 -9.36
C GLU A 60 13.83 -4.89 -9.09
N LEU A 61 14.51 -5.76 -8.34
CA LEU A 61 13.94 -7.06 -8.03
C LEU A 61 12.64 -6.96 -7.24
N ARG A 62 12.64 -6.16 -6.18
CA ARG A 62 11.45 -6.03 -5.34
C ARG A 62 10.28 -5.43 -6.10
N THR A 63 10.55 -4.44 -6.95
CA THR A 63 9.49 -3.82 -7.72
C THR A 63 8.93 -4.78 -8.77
N ALA A 64 9.80 -5.58 -9.38
CA ALA A 64 9.35 -6.59 -10.33
C ALA A 64 8.47 -7.63 -9.66
N LEU A 65 8.86 -8.07 -8.45
CA LEU A 65 8.04 -9.02 -7.70
C LEU A 65 6.69 -8.42 -7.32
N MET A 66 6.67 -7.16 -6.91
CA MET A 66 5.41 -6.48 -6.61
C MET A 66 4.50 -6.47 -7.83
N SER A 67 5.04 -6.10 -8.99
CA SER A 67 4.24 -6.03 -10.22
C SER A 67 3.71 -7.40 -10.63
N LYS A 68 4.44 -8.47 -10.28
CA LYS A 68 4.01 -9.82 -10.61
C LYS A 68 2.94 -10.33 -9.66
N GLU A 69 3.07 -9.98 -8.38
CA GLU A 69 2.21 -10.56 -7.34
C GLU A 69 1.00 -9.71 -7.00
N PHE A 70 0.99 -8.47 -7.42
CA PHE A 70 -0.09 -7.53 -7.11
C PHE A 70 -0.66 -6.94 -8.38
N GLU A 71 -1.96 -6.67 -8.34
CA GLU A 71 -2.61 -5.89 -9.38
C GLU A 71 -2.24 -4.42 -9.12
N MET A 72 -1.48 -3.82 -10.03
CA MET A 72 -1.03 -2.45 -9.80
C MET A 72 -2.08 -1.45 -10.25
N MET A 73 -2.40 -0.50 -9.38
CA MET A 73 -3.43 0.50 -9.62
C MET A 73 -2.79 1.84 -9.93
N GLY A 74 -3.13 2.37 -11.11
CA GLY A 74 -2.63 3.69 -11.50
C GLY A 74 -3.53 4.81 -11.02
N MET A 75 -3.26 6.02 -11.52
CA MET A 75 -4.03 7.19 -11.13
C MET A 75 -4.51 7.92 -12.39
N ASP A 76 -5.82 8.08 -12.52
CA ASP A 76 -6.42 8.89 -13.58
C ASP A 76 -6.93 10.21 -12.99
N VAL A 77 -7.60 11.01 -13.81
CA VAL A 77 -8.07 12.33 -13.38
C VAL A 77 -9.14 12.18 -12.28
N GLU A 78 -10.00 11.20 -12.40
CA GLU A 78 -11.04 11.01 -11.39
C GLU A 78 -10.43 10.68 -10.04
N LEU A 79 -9.45 9.79 -10.02
CA LEU A 79 -8.77 9.45 -8.78
C LEU A 79 -8.00 10.64 -8.23
N ALA A 80 -7.40 11.43 -9.10
CA ALA A 80 -6.68 12.62 -8.67
C ALA A 80 -7.61 13.60 -7.95
N LYS A 81 -8.83 13.77 -8.47
CA LYS A 81 -9.81 14.66 -7.85
C LYS A 81 -10.25 14.11 -6.49
N GLU A 82 -10.53 12.82 -6.41
CA GLU A 82 -10.92 12.21 -5.15
C GLU A 82 -9.79 12.33 -4.13
N SER A 83 -8.57 12.10 -4.57
CA SER A 83 -7.39 12.23 -3.72
C SER A 83 -7.26 13.65 -3.16
N ALA A 84 -7.48 14.65 -4.02
CA ALA A 84 -7.40 16.04 -3.60
C ALA A 84 -8.46 16.36 -2.54
N GLU A 85 -9.67 15.82 -2.70
CA GLU A 85 -10.72 16.06 -1.73
C GLU A 85 -10.40 15.43 -0.38
N ILE A 86 -9.88 14.20 -0.40
CA ILE A 86 -9.48 13.53 0.84
C ILE A 86 -8.36 14.32 1.51
N ARG A 87 -7.37 14.75 0.73
CA ARG A 87 -6.26 15.50 1.29
C ARG A 87 -6.71 16.80 1.90
N SER A 88 -7.63 17.48 1.26
CA SER A 88 -8.18 18.75 1.77
C SER A 88 -8.94 18.53 3.07
N LYS A 89 -9.76 17.47 3.11
CA LYS A 89 -10.61 17.19 4.26
C LYS A 89 -9.82 16.73 5.48
N TYR A 90 -8.86 15.84 5.28
CA TYR A 90 -8.14 15.20 6.37
C TYR A 90 -6.74 15.74 6.58
N ARG A 91 -6.23 16.51 5.63
CA ARG A 91 -4.89 17.11 5.70
C ARG A 91 -3.79 16.06 5.81
N VAL A 92 -3.95 14.97 5.10
CA VAL A 92 -2.97 13.89 5.08
C VAL A 92 -1.95 14.13 3.97
N PRO A 93 -0.78 13.48 4.03
CA PRO A 93 0.21 13.59 2.95
C PRO A 93 -0.37 13.14 1.61
N MET A 94 0.22 13.64 0.54
CA MET A 94 -0.28 13.36 -0.81
C MET A 94 -0.31 11.86 -1.11
N ALA A 95 0.77 11.14 -0.78
CA ALA A 95 0.80 9.70 -1.05
C ALA A 95 -0.34 8.98 -0.36
N ASP A 96 -0.60 9.32 0.92
CA ASP A 96 -1.67 8.70 1.67
C ASP A 96 -3.03 9.01 1.07
N SER A 97 -3.22 10.25 0.58
CA SER A 97 -4.49 10.61 -0.03
C SER A 97 -4.74 9.85 -1.32
N ILE A 98 -3.69 9.56 -2.08
CA ILE A 98 -3.82 8.78 -3.31
C ILE A 98 -4.18 7.33 -2.98
N ILE A 99 -3.54 6.76 -1.96
CA ILE A 99 -3.85 5.40 -1.55
C ILE A 99 -5.28 5.31 -1.02
N ALA A 100 -5.69 6.28 -0.21
CA ALA A 100 -7.05 6.31 0.31
C ALA A 100 -8.08 6.43 -0.82
N ALA A 101 -7.82 7.28 -1.80
CA ALA A 101 -8.72 7.45 -2.94
C ALA A 101 -8.82 6.15 -3.74
N THR A 102 -7.70 5.48 -3.92
CA THR A 102 -7.68 4.19 -4.64
C THR A 102 -8.56 3.17 -3.93
N ALA A 103 -8.41 3.08 -2.60
CA ALA A 103 -9.24 2.15 -1.83
C ALA A 103 -10.71 2.51 -1.92
N LYS A 104 -11.03 3.79 -1.78
CA LYS A 104 -12.42 4.24 -1.81
C LYS A 104 -13.09 3.97 -3.15
N LEU A 105 -12.45 4.38 -4.24
CA LEU A 105 -13.05 4.27 -5.56
C LEU A 105 -13.20 2.82 -6.02
N ASN A 106 -12.33 1.95 -5.52
CA ASN A 106 -12.36 0.54 -5.91
C ASN A 106 -12.99 -0.34 -4.84
N LYS A 107 -13.50 0.26 -3.77
CA LYS A 107 -14.18 -0.45 -2.68
C LYS A 107 -13.31 -1.55 -2.10
N LEU A 108 -12.05 -1.22 -1.88
CA LEU A 108 -11.08 -2.15 -1.32
C LEU A 108 -10.79 -1.80 0.13
N GLU A 109 -10.60 -2.83 0.94
CA GLU A 109 -10.07 -2.67 2.28
C GLU A 109 -8.60 -2.28 2.16
N CYS A 110 -8.11 -1.40 3.02
CA CYS A 110 -6.73 -0.94 2.97
C CYS A 110 -5.94 -1.60 4.09
N VAL A 111 -4.85 -2.27 3.73
CA VAL A 111 -4.00 -2.97 4.70
C VAL A 111 -2.87 -2.02 5.10
N THR A 112 -2.99 -1.44 6.28
CA THR A 112 -2.04 -0.44 6.76
C THR A 112 -2.18 -0.22 8.26
N ASP A 113 -1.11 0.25 8.91
CA ASP A 113 -1.17 0.76 10.28
C ASP A 113 -0.87 2.26 10.32
N ASP A 114 -0.84 2.92 9.18
CA ASP A 114 -0.51 4.33 9.08
C ASP A 114 -1.61 5.18 9.74
N PRO A 115 -1.24 6.02 10.74
CA PRO A 115 -2.24 6.85 11.41
C PRO A 115 -2.96 7.81 10.47
N HIS A 116 -2.31 8.27 9.41
CA HIS A 116 -2.96 9.17 8.46
C HIS A 116 -4.10 8.46 7.74
N LEU A 117 -3.87 7.21 7.32
CA LEU A 117 -4.91 6.47 6.63
C LEU A 117 -6.02 6.05 7.57
N ARG A 118 -5.70 5.81 8.84
CA ARG A 118 -6.71 5.41 9.82
C ARG A 118 -7.75 6.49 10.08
N GLN A 119 -7.42 7.77 9.84
CA GLN A 119 -8.40 8.82 10.09
C GLN A 119 -9.34 9.05 8.91
N VAL A 120 -9.11 8.41 7.77
CA VAL A 120 -9.98 8.55 6.60
C VAL A 120 -11.19 7.63 6.78
N LYS A 121 -12.34 8.24 7.08
CA LYS A 121 -13.52 7.48 7.49
C LYS A 121 -14.21 6.74 6.34
N GLU A 122 -13.92 7.13 5.11
CA GLU A 122 -14.56 6.54 3.94
C GLU A 122 -14.00 5.18 3.56
N ILE A 123 -12.90 4.75 4.18
CA ILE A 123 -12.28 3.47 3.83
C ILE A 123 -12.18 2.57 5.06
N LYS A 124 -12.11 1.27 4.81
CA LYS A 124 -11.89 0.29 5.87
C LYS A 124 -10.42 -0.02 6.00
N ILE A 125 -9.95 -0.14 7.22
CA ILE A 125 -8.55 -0.39 7.52
C ILE A 125 -8.43 -1.78 8.15
N ARG A 126 -7.38 -2.50 7.76
CA ARG A 126 -7.05 -3.79 8.37
C ARG A 126 -5.55 -3.83 8.63
N TRP A 127 -5.17 -4.37 9.78
CA TRP A 127 -3.76 -4.59 10.10
C TRP A 127 -3.67 -5.77 11.05
N LEU A 128 -2.43 -6.23 11.24
CA LEU A 128 -2.16 -7.32 12.18
C LEU A 128 -2.84 -7.05 13.50
N ARG A 129 -3.54 -7.99 13.98
CA ARG A 129 -4.14 -7.91 15.20
C ARG A 129 -4.91 -7.07 15.54
#